data_fc1c73db0b5afe61f49b32832a678c57
#
_entry.id   fc1c73db0b5afe61f49b32832a678c57
#
_cell.length_a   1.000
_cell.length_b   1.000
_cell.length_c   1.000
_cell.angle_alpha   90.00
_cell.angle_beta   90.00
_cell.angle_gamma   90.00
#
_symmetry.space_group_name_H-M   'P 1'
#
loop_
_entity.id
_entity.type
_entity.pdbx_description
1 polymer ?
#
loop_
_entity_poly.entity_id
_entity_poly.type
_entity_poly.pdbx_seq_one_letter_code
_entity_poly.pdbx_strand_id
1 'polypeptide(L)'
;ISRALMARPKLLLLDEPSLGLAPIIIQQIFQIIQRVNANGTTVFLVEQNANQALRIAHRGYVMENGRIVTSDSAENLLKSEDVRSAYLGM
;
A
#
# COMPACT_ATOMS: atom_id res chain seq x y z
N ILE A 1 -11.98 2.58 9.17
CA ILE A 1 -11.24 3.75 8.67
C ILE A 1 -11.78 5.06 9.26
N SER A 2 -13.09 5.30 9.16
CA SER A 2 -13.64 6.58 9.62
C SER A 2 -13.37 6.83 11.10
N ARG A 3 -13.43 5.80 11.92
CA ARG A 3 -13.13 5.93 13.36
C ARG A 3 -11.67 6.28 13.60
N ALA A 4 -10.75 5.65 12.86
CA ALA A 4 -9.33 5.96 12.94
C ALA A 4 -9.05 7.40 12.47
N LEU A 5 -9.72 7.84 11.41
CA LEU A 5 -9.58 9.21 10.91
C LEU A 5 -10.07 10.26 11.92
N MET A 6 -11.19 9.96 12.61
CA MET A 6 -11.71 10.86 13.64
C MET A 6 -10.76 10.97 14.83
N ALA A 7 -10.08 9.90 15.18
CA ALA A 7 -9.11 9.89 16.27
C ALA A 7 -7.78 10.55 15.90
N ARG A 8 -7.56 10.86 14.62
CA ARG A 8 -6.31 11.44 14.09
C ARG A 8 -5.06 10.73 14.60
N PRO A 9 -4.95 9.42 14.37
CA PRO A 9 -3.79 8.66 14.87
C PRO A 9 -2.51 9.10 14.16
N LYS A 10 -1.38 8.93 14.83
CA LYS A 10 -0.05 9.17 14.21
C LYS A 10 0.34 8.03 13.29
N LEU A 11 -0.21 6.84 13.51
CA LEU A 11 0.02 5.66 12.69
C LEU A 11 -1.31 4.99 12.39
N LEU A 12 -1.56 4.77 11.11
CA LEU A 12 -2.72 4.02 10.65
C LEU A 12 -2.25 2.71 10.03
N LEU A 13 -2.79 1.60 10.55
CA LEU A 13 -2.45 0.26 10.09
C LEU A 13 -3.63 -0.31 9.32
N LEU A 14 -3.42 -0.67 8.04
CA LEU A 14 -4.46 -1.20 7.16
C LEU A 14 -4.02 -2.55 6.59
N ASP A 15 -4.88 -3.55 6.72
CA ASP A 15 -4.63 -4.90 6.24
C ASP A 15 -5.57 -5.23 5.09
N GLU A 16 -5.01 -5.30 3.89
CA GLU A 16 -5.71 -5.61 2.64
C GLU A 16 -7.02 -4.84 2.45
N PRO A 17 -6.98 -3.49 2.51
CA PRO A 17 -8.20 -2.69 2.46
C PRO A 17 -8.97 -2.80 1.15
N SER A 18 -8.33 -3.26 0.07
CA SER A 18 -8.99 -3.39 -1.24
C SER A 18 -9.60 -4.77 -1.47
N LEU A 19 -9.40 -5.73 -0.55
CA LEU A 19 -9.83 -7.11 -0.74
C LEU A 19 -11.34 -7.21 -0.94
N GLY A 20 -11.74 -7.85 -2.05
CA GLY A 20 -13.15 -8.10 -2.34
C GLY A 20 -13.94 -6.89 -2.82
N LEU A 21 -13.31 -5.75 -3.09
CA LEU A 21 -13.98 -4.53 -3.49
C LEU A 21 -13.95 -4.30 -5.01
N ALA A 22 -14.95 -3.57 -5.51
CA ALA A 22 -15.00 -3.17 -6.91
C ALA A 22 -13.89 -2.17 -7.24
N PRO A 23 -13.37 -2.15 -8.48
CA PRO A 23 -12.25 -1.28 -8.85
C PRO A 23 -12.44 0.20 -8.52
N ILE A 24 -13.65 0.74 -8.73
CA ILE A 24 -13.90 2.16 -8.43
C ILE A 24 -13.82 2.44 -6.94
N ILE A 25 -14.27 1.49 -6.12
CA ILE A 25 -14.19 1.61 -4.65
C ILE A 25 -12.73 1.53 -4.20
N ILE A 26 -11.95 0.66 -4.82
CA ILE A 26 -10.53 0.52 -4.55
C ILE A 26 -9.81 1.86 -4.79
N GLN A 27 -10.09 2.51 -5.91
CA GLN A 27 -9.50 3.82 -6.20
C GLN A 27 -9.85 4.87 -5.15
N GLN A 28 -11.10 4.89 -4.71
CA GLN A 28 -11.56 5.81 -3.66
C GLN A 28 -10.82 5.57 -2.34
N ILE A 29 -10.64 4.31 -1.97
CA ILE A 29 -9.92 3.95 -0.74
C ILE A 29 -8.46 4.41 -0.81
N PHE A 30 -7.78 4.17 -1.92
CA PHE A 30 -6.39 4.60 -2.07
C PHE A 30 -6.26 6.13 -2.06
N GLN A 31 -7.23 6.85 -2.60
CA GLN A 31 -7.25 8.31 -2.50
C GLN A 31 -7.38 8.78 -1.06
N ILE A 32 -8.22 8.13 -0.27
CA ILE A 32 -8.38 8.44 1.15
C ILE A 32 -7.06 8.19 1.89
N ILE A 33 -6.40 7.07 1.61
CA ILE A 33 -5.12 6.74 2.21
C ILE A 33 -4.07 7.81 1.92
N GLN A 34 -4.01 8.29 0.67
CA GLN A 34 -3.09 9.36 0.30
C GLN A 34 -3.37 10.65 1.06
N ARG A 35 -4.64 11.01 1.23
CA ARG A 35 -5.01 12.21 1.98
C ARG A 35 -4.61 12.11 3.45
N VAL A 36 -4.87 10.96 4.05
CA VAL A 36 -4.51 10.71 5.45
C VAL A 36 -3.00 10.84 5.64
N ASN A 37 -2.23 10.26 4.75
CA ASN A 37 -0.78 10.36 4.80
C ASN A 37 -0.29 11.80 4.58
N ALA A 38 -0.89 12.51 3.63
CA ALA A 38 -0.53 13.90 3.35
C ALA A 38 -0.79 14.83 4.53
N ASN A 39 -1.75 14.47 5.38
CA ASN A 39 -2.07 15.23 6.59
C ASN A 39 -1.18 14.86 7.79
N GLY A 40 -0.11 14.10 7.58
CA GLY A 40 0.89 13.81 8.60
C GLY A 40 0.74 12.46 9.30
N THR A 41 -0.24 11.64 8.92
CA THR A 41 -0.40 10.31 9.47
C THR A 41 0.49 9.32 8.72
N THR A 42 1.33 8.58 9.45
CA THR A 42 2.08 7.48 8.86
C THR A 42 1.13 6.32 8.60
N VAL A 43 1.16 5.79 7.37
CA VAL A 43 0.30 4.67 6.99
C VAL A 43 1.15 3.45 6.70
N PHE A 44 0.83 2.35 7.38
CA PHE A 44 1.39 1.04 7.09
C PHE A 44 0.32 0.21 6.39
N LEU A 45 0.57 -0.15 5.14
CA LEU A 45 -0.40 -0.81 4.28
C LEU A 45 0.07 -2.20 3.91
N VAL A 46 -0.75 -3.20 4.22
CA VAL A 46 -0.55 -4.59 3.75
C VAL A 46 -1.53 -4.83 2.61
N GLU A 47 -1.02 -5.11 1.42
CA GLU A 47 -1.86 -5.19 0.23
C GLU A 47 -1.32 -6.21 -0.78
N GLN A 48 -2.20 -7.07 -1.30
CA GLN A 48 -1.87 -7.98 -2.39
C GLN A 48 -1.87 -7.26 -3.74
N ASN A 49 -2.62 -6.18 -3.88
CA ASN A 49 -2.62 -5.36 -5.07
C ASN A 49 -1.36 -4.49 -5.09
N ALA A 50 -0.23 -5.12 -5.38
CA ALA A 50 1.08 -4.51 -5.24
C ALA A 50 1.26 -3.29 -6.16
N ASN A 51 0.73 -3.34 -7.37
CA ASN A 51 0.87 -2.24 -8.33
C ASN A 51 0.27 -0.95 -7.79
N GLN A 52 -0.99 -1.02 -7.32
CA GLN A 52 -1.65 0.16 -6.76
C GLN A 52 -1.02 0.62 -5.46
N ALA A 53 -0.66 -0.32 -4.58
CA ALA A 53 -0.03 0.02 -3.31
C ALA A 53 1.30 0.74 -3.51
N LEU A 54 2.15 0.26 -4.42
CA LEU A 54 3.44 0.88 -4.70
C LEU A 54 3.32 2.26 -5.35
N ARG A 55 2.26 2.51 -6.10
CA ARG A 55 2.05 3.82 -6.73
C ARG A 55 1.81 4.93 -5.72
N ILE A 56 1.28 4.59 -4.54
CA ILE A 56 1.01 5.58 -3.50
C ILE A 56 2.00 5.49 -2.34
N ALA A 57 2.83 4.47 -2.29
CA ALA A 57 3.77 4.24 -1.21
C ALA A 57 5.07 5.01 -1.42
N HIS A 58 5.77 5.27 -0.34
CA HIS A 58 7.13 5.81 -0.38
C HIS A 58 8.16 4.69 -0.38
N ARG A 59 7.86 3.61 0.35
CA ARG A 59 8.73 2.46 0.48
C ARG A 59 7.91 1.18 0.53
N GLY A 60 8.46 0.10 -0.02
CA GLY A 60 7.81 -1.19 -0.02
C GLY A 60 8.69 -2.28 0.57
N TYR A 61 8.02 -3.28 1.11
CA TYR A 61 8.63 -4.50 1.63
C TYR A 61 7.91 -5.68 1.00
N VAL A 62 8.66 -6.56 0.34
CA VAL A 62 8.09 -7.77 -0.26
C VAL A 62 8.31 -8.91 0.71
N MET A 63 7.22 -9.58 1.07
CA MET A 63 7.26 -10.71 2.00
C MET A 63 6.87 -12.01 1.33
N GLU A 64 7.61 -13.06 1.64
CA GLU A 64 7.30 -14.43 1.21
C GLU A 64 7.50 -15.36 2.41
N ASN A 65 6.50 -16.20 2.67
CA ASN A 65 6.57 -17.21 3.75
C ASN A 65 6.96 -16.61 5.11
N GLY A 66 6.41 -15.42 5.42
CA GLY A 66 6.67 -14.74 6.67
C GLY A 66 8.02 -14.02 6.75
N ARG A 67 8.74 -13.92 5.64
CA ARG A 67 10.05 -13.27 5.59
C ARG A 67 10.05 -12.10 4.63
N ILE A 68 10.76 -11.04 4.99
CA ILE A 68 11.01 -9.93 4.07
C ILE A 68 12.12 -10.35 3.12
N VAL A 69 11.81 -10.46 1.83
CA VAL A 69 12.78 -10.86 0.81
C VAL A 69 13.38 -9.69 0.07
N THR A 70 12.68 -8.55 0.04
CA THR A 70 13.14 -7.35 -0.65
C THR A 70 12.58 -6.13 0.08
N SER A 71 13.38 -5.08 0.16
CA SER A 71 12.97 -3.80 0.72
C SER A 71 13.65 -2.68 -0.06
N ASP A 72 12.87 -1.73 -0.56
CA ASP A 72 13.40 -0.60 -1.33
C ASP A 72 12.37 0.51 -1.40
N SER A 73 12.76 1.66 -1.98
CA SER A 73 11.80 2.70 -2.31
C SER A 73 10.74 2.15 -3.26
N ALA A 74 9.52 2.67 -3.18
CA ALA A 74 8.45 2.23 -4.07
C ALA A 74 8.82 2.48 -5.54
N GLU A 75 9.49 3.59 -5.83
CA GLU A 75 9.94 3.90 -7.18
C GLU A 75 10.88 2.81 -7.73
N ASN A 76 11.86 2.38 -6.94
CA ASN A 76 12.78 1.33 -7.36
C ASN A 76 12.08 -0.01 -7.53
N LEU A 77 11.14 -0.35 -6.65
CA LEU A 77 10.38 -1.59 -6.75
C LEU A 77 9.51 -1.61 -8.01
N LEU A 78 8.91 -0.49 -8.38
CA LEU A 78 8.12 -0.39 -9.61
C LEU A 78 8.97 -0.57 -10.86
N LYS A 79 10.25 -0.24 -10.81
CA LYS A 79 11.19 -0.38 -11.92
C LYS A 79 11.89 -1.74 -11.96
N SER A 80 11.86 -2.49 -10.87
CA SER A 80 12.53 -3.79 -10.79
C SER A 80 11.84 -4.83 -11.66
N GLU A 81 12.57 -5.45 -12.58
CA GLU A 81 12.04 -6.51 -13.43
C GLU A 81 11.60 -7.72 -12.61
N ASP A 82 12.36 -8.07 -11.58
CA ASP A 82 12.04 -9.20 -10.71
C ASP A 82 10.72 -8.98 -9.99
N VAL A 83 10.52 -7.78 -9.46
CA VAL A 83 9.27 -7.42 -8.77
C VAL A 83 8.11 -7.37 -9.76
N ARG A 84 8.31 -6.76 -10.92
CA ARG A 84 7.28 -6.64 -11.95
C ARG A 84 6.82 -8.00 -12.44
N SER A 85 7.74 -8.91 -12.71
CA SER A 85 7.42 -10.27 -13.15
C SER A 85 6.72 -11.08 -12.08
N ALA A 86 7.20 -11.00 -10.83
CA ALA A 86 6.72 -11.86 -9.76
C ALA A 86 5.41 -11.35 -9.14
N TYR A 87 5.21 -10.04 -9.03
CA TYR A 87 4.14 -9.47 -8.21
C TYR A 87 3.23 -8.47 -8.92
N LEU A 88 3.69 -7.83 -9.98
CA LEU A 88 2.92 -6.79 -10.67
C LEU A 88 2.23 -7.28 -11.95
N GLY A 89 2.52 -8.49 -12.38
CA GLY A 89 1.90 -9.08 -13.57
C GLY A 89 2.34 -8.43 -14.87
N MET A 90 3.51 -7.87 -14.91
CA MET A 90 4.03 -7.16 -16.08
C MET A 90 5.11 -7.97 -16.81
#